data_80ff81a2a863cdce55be95b84f29d7aa
#
_entry.id   80ff81a2a863cdce55be95b84f29d7aa
#
_cell.length_a   1.000
_cell.length_b   1.000
_cell.length_c   1.000
_cell.angle_alpha   90.00
_cell.angle_beta   90.00
_cell.angle_gamma   90.00
#
_symmetry.space_group_name_H-M   'P 1'
#
loop_
_entity.id
_entity.type
_entity.pdbx_description
1 polymer ?
#
loop_
_entity_poly.entity_id
_entity_poly.type
_entity_poly.pdbx_seq_one_letter_code
_entity_poly.pdbx_strand_id
1 'polypeptide(L)'
;MLAASLRSPGTLTLEKRPIPVLGPRDALLAVEATTLCGTDLRIATGQKTNGVTPGVVLGHEIAARVWRIGDELTAGVDVPAPGTQVGLAPEIACGQCNACVSGRSNVCARMRLFGTGVDGGLADFILVPQEALACITPVAREIAPPLLALAEPLSCCLRATRRLPIGPDSRVLVLGTGPIGLIHCALAAFAGARVMACGRAARLEPARTMGAETTTTSQGDGLVANVQEWTGGVGADVVIIAVGDPGLVPVAIQCARIGGHVSFFAGFPAGATAQVDPNLVHYRELTLSGSANATLDDYASAVDMLSTGSIDLSQLVTHEFALSDVSSALDAVRTRAGLKIAVRPDGMVGR
;
A
#
# COMPACT_ATOMS: atom_id res chain seq x y z
N MET A 1 -0.38 -10.60 -25.44
CA MET A 1 -0.21 -10.71 -24.01
C MET A 1 -1.48 -11.17 -23.31
N LEU A 2 -1.38 -11.81 -22.16
CA LEU A 2 -2.51 -12.11 -21.29
C LEU A 2 -2.76 -10.88 -20.39
N ALA A 3 -4.03 -10.60 -20.07
CA ALA A 3 -4.39 -9.48 -19.18
C ALA A 3 -5.73 -9.72 -18.47
N ALA A 4 -5.84 -9.28 -17.21
CA ALA A 4 -7.08 -9.32 -16.44
C ALA A 4 -7.75 -7.93 -16.46
N SER A 5 -8.80 -7.82 -17.27
CA SER A 5 -9.49 -6.57 -17.61
C SER A 5 -10.86 -6.46 -16.97
N LEU A 6 -11.18 -5.29 -16.46
CA LEU A 6 -12.50 -4.99 -15.90
C LEU A 6 -13.47 -4.61 -17.02
N ARG A 7 -14.24 -5.56 -17.55
CA ARG A 7 -15.21 -5.32 -18.64
C ARG A 7 -16.36 -4.42 -18.22
N SER A 8 -16.85 -4.63 -17.02
CA SER A 8 -17.88 -3.83 -16.37
C SER A 8 -17.75 -3.95 -14.84
N PRO A 9 -18.39 -3.09 -14.05
CA PRO A 9 -18.38 -3.23 -12.60
C PRO A 9 -18.80 -4.65 -12.17
N GLY A 10 -17.94 -5.33 -11.44
CA GLY A 10 -18.15 -6.72 -10.99
C GLY A 10 -17.80 -7.81 -12.00
N THR A 11 -17.26 -7.46 -13.18
CA THR A 11 -16.93 -8.45 -14.24
C THR A 11 -15.45 -8.29 -14.63
N LEU A 12 -14.59 -9.03 -13.95
CA LEU A 12 -13.20 -9.18 -14.35
C LEU A 12 -13.08 -10.34 -15.36
N THR A 13 -12.39 -10.11 -16.46
CA THR A 13 -12.18 -11.11 -17.52
C THR A 13 -10.69 -11.25 -17.81
N LEU A 14 -10.21 -12.48 -17.80
CA LEU A 14 -8.89 -12.82 -18.32
C LEU A 14 -8.98 -12.95 -19.84
N GLU A 15 -8.16 -12.21 -20.57
CA GLU A 15 -8.25 -12.16 -22.03
C GLU A 15 -6.89 -12.00 -22.70
N LYS A 16 -6.81 -12.43 -23.96
CA LYS A 16 -5.65 -12.13 -24.82
C LYS A 16 -5.83 -10.74 -25.43
N ARG A 17 -4.86 -9.87 -25.24
CA ARG A 17 -4.75 -8.55 -25.85
C ARG A 17 -3.49 -8.45 -26.70
N PRO A 18 -3.45 -7.57 -27.72
CA PRO A 18 -2.16 -7.19 -28.32
C PRO A 18 -1.23 -6.62 -27.26
N ILE A 19 0.08 -6.79 -27.43
CA ILE A 19 1.05 -6.05 -26.63
C ILE A 19 0.87 -4.55 -26.94
N PRO A 20 0.87 -3.65 -25.93
CA PRO A 20 0.72 -2.21 -26.16
C PRO A 20 1.75 -1.70 -27.18
N VAL A 21 1.31 -0.82 -28.05
CA VAL A 21 2.20 -0.19 -29.02
C VAL A 21 3.05 0.84 -28.28
N LEU A 22 4.36 0.66 -28.36
CA LEU A 22 5.32 1.58 -27.77
C LEU A 22 5.34 2.89 -28.59
N GLY A 23 4.97 4.00 -27.95
CA GLY A 23 5.15 5.34 -28.51
C GLY A 23 6.61 5.80 -28.43
N PRO A 24 7.00 6.82 -29.24
CA PRO A 24 8.39 7.28 -29.29
C PRO A 24 8.92 7.84 -27.97
N ARG A 25 8.04 8.23 -27.05
CA ARG A 25 8.38 8.83 -25.75
C ARG A 25 7.92 8.02 -24.53
N ASP A 26 7.46 6.80 -24.75
CA ASP A 26 6.92 5.92 -23.71
C ASP A 26 7.96 4.86 -23.29
N ALA A 27 7.65 4.13 -22.24
CA ALA A 27 8.36 2.91 -21.87
C ALA A 27 7.38 1.73 -21.82
N LEU A 28 7.84 0.55 -22.26
CA LEU A 28 7.13 -0.72 -22.14
C LEU A 28 7.86 -1.58 -21.11
N LEU A 29 7.14 -1.97 -20.06
CA LEU A 29 7.67 -2.82 -19.02
C LEU A 29 7.09 -4.24 -19.15
N ALA A 30 7.92 -5.25 -18.93
CA ALA A 30 7.49 -6.62 -18.69
C ALA A 30 7.16 -6.78 -17.21
N VAL A 31 5.93 -7.15 -16.89
CA VAL A 31 5.52 -7.36 -15.50
C VAL A 31 6.17 -8.64 -14.97
N GLU A 32 6.74 -8.57 -13.78
CA GLU A 32 7.32 -9.74 -13.08
C GLU A 32 6.41 -10.24 -11.95
N ALA A 33 5.74 -9.32 -11.27
CA ALA A 33 4.74 -9.63 -10.24
C ALA A 33 3.82 -8.43 -9.98
N THR A 34 2.59 -8.72 -9.57
CA THR A 34 1.64 -7.74 -9.02
C THR A 34 1.05 -8.31 -7.74
N THR A 35 1.11 -7.58 -6.63
CA THR A 35 0.39 -8.01 -5.43
C THR A 35 -1.02 -7.43 -5.40
N LEU A 36 -1.96 -8.20 -4.82
CA LEU A 36 -3.37 -7.82 -4.77
C LEU A 36 -3.68 -7.03 -3.49
N CYS A 37 -4.45 -5.97 -3.66
CA CYS A 37 -4.97 -5.13 -2.60
C CYS A 37 -6.48 -5.36 -2.40
N GLY A 38 -7.01 -5.01 -1.23
CA GLY A 38 -8.45 -4.95 -1.02
C GLY A 38 -9.17 -3.97 -1.98
N THR A 39 -8.45 -3.02 -2.56
CA THR A 39 -8.97 -2.13 -3.61
C THR A 39 -9.25 -2.89 -4.90
N ASP A 40 -8.35 -3.78 -5.35
CA ASP A 40 -8.57 -4.59 -6.55
C ASP A 40 -9.80 -5.48 -6.39
N LEU A 41 -9.97 -6.10 -5.21
CA LEU A 41 -11.17 -6.89 -4.91
C LEU A 41 -12.45 -6.04 -4.97
N ARG A 42 -12.45 -4.84 -4.37
CA ARG A 42 -13.62 -3.94 -4.38
C ARG A 42 -13.97 -3.48 -5.81
N ILE A 43 -12.97 -3.25 -6.65
CA ILE A 43 -13.18 -2.90 -8.07
C ILE A 43 -13.71 -4.12 -8.82
N ALA A 44 -13.06 -5.28 -8.68
CA ALA A 44 -13.45 -6.53 -9.34
C ALA A 44 -14.86 -6.99 -8.95
N THR A 45 -15.35 -6.63 -7.76
CA THR A 45 -16.71 -6.95 -7.28
C THR A 45 -17.72 -5.82 -7.50
N GLY A 46 -17.35 -4.71 -8.12
CA GLY A 46 -18.22 -3.56 -8.38
C GLY A 46 -18.53 -2.67 -7.16
N GLN A 47 -17.87 -2.91 -6.02
CA GLN A 47 -18.04 -2.10 -4.81
C GLN A 47 -17.31 -0.75 -4.88
N LYS A 48 -16.36 -0.60 -5.78
CA LYS A 48 -15.67 0.65 -6.10
C LYS A 48 -15.71 0.87 -7.60
N THR A 49 -16.39 1.93 -8.01
CA THR A 49 -16.53 2.32 -9.43
C THR A 49 -15.97 3.72 -9.71
N ASN A 50 -15.90 4.57 -8.70
CA ASN A 50 -15.39 5.94 -8.85
C ASN A 50 -13.88 5.93 -9.17
N GLY A 51 -13.50 6.66 -10.23
CA GLY A 51 -12.13 6.73 -10.72
C GLY A 51 -11.65 5.46 -11.46
N VAL A 52 -12.57 4.55 -11.83
CA VAL A 52 -12.27 3.32 -12.56
C VAL A 52 -12.72 3.43 -13.99
N THR A 53 -11.80 3.23 -14.94
CA THR A 53 -12.09 3.24 -16.38
C THR A 53 -12.62 1.88 -16.82
N PRO A 54 -13.75 1.82 -17.54
CA PRO A 54 -14.22 0.56 -18.13
C PRO A 54 -13.17 -0.05 -19.08
N GLY A 55 -12.97 -1.37 -18.95
CA GLY A 55 -11.97 -2.09 -19.76
C GLY A 55 -10.54 -2.01 -19.25
N VAL A 56 -10.27 -1.30 -18.14
CA VAL A 56 -8.93 -1.18 -17.55
C VAL A 56 -8.40 -2.54 -17.07
N VAL A 57 -7.11 -2.77 -17.24
CA VAL A 57 -6.38 -3.86 -16.58
C VAL A 57 -6.16 -3.48 -15.12
N LEU A 58 -6.51 -4.35 -14.17
CA LEU A 58 -6.33 -4.09 -12.74
C LEU A 58 -4.87 -4.30 -12.28
N GLY A 59 -4.63 -4.09 -10.97
CA GLY A 59 -3.35 -4.27 -10.30
C GLY A 59 -2.51 -3.00 -10.27
N HIS A 60 -2.25 -2.50 -9.07
CA HIS A 60 -1.55 -1.23 -8.84
C HIS A 60 -0.29 -1.37 -7.98
N GLU A 61 0.01 -2.54 -7.47
CA GLU A 61 1.22 -2.87 -6.72
C GLU A 61 2.15 -3.67 -7.64
N ILE A 62 3.10 -3.03 -8.33
CA ILE A 62 3.73 -3.57 -9.55
C ILE A 62 5.24 -3.67 -9.42
N ALA A 63 5.77 -4.86 -9.65
CA ALA A 63 7.17 -5.12 -9.94
C ALA A 63 7.33 -5.50 -11.42
N ALA A 64 8.29 -4.91 -12.09
CA ALA A 64 8.47 -5.11 -13.53
C ALA A 64 9.94 -5.02 -13.93
N ARG A 65 10.21 -5.28 -15.20
CA ARG A 65 11.51 -5.08 -15.84
C ARG A 65 11.33 -4.20 -17.07
N VAL A 66 12.20 -3.26 -17.28
CA VAL A 66 12.19 -2.43 -18.50
C VAL A 66 12.38 -3.35 -19.70
N TRP A 67 11.37 -3.42 -20.57
CA TRP A 67 11.44 -4.24 -21.79
C TRP A 67 11.95 -3.44 -22.98
N ARG A 68 11.33 -2.29 -23.25
CA ARG A 68 11.70 -1.39 -24.35
C ARG A 68 11.42 0.05 -23.96
N ILE A 69 12.16 0.95 -24.58
CA ILE A 69 12.05 2.41 -24.37
C ILE A 69 11.89 3.04 -25.76
N GLY A 70 11.04 4.05 -25.87
CA GLY A 70 10.91 4.86 -27.09
C GLY A 70 12.22 5.63 -27.40
N ASP A 71 12.43 5.93 -28.63
CA ASP A 71 13.67 6.53 -29.16
C ASP A 71 13.72 8.07 -29.08
N GLU A 72 12.62 8.72 -28.69
CA GLU A 72 12.50 10.18 -28.55
C GLU A 72 12.22 10.61 -27.09
N LEU A 73 12.88 10.00 -26.10
CA LEU A 73 12.68 10.43 -24.71
C LEU A 73 13.01 11.91 -24.53
N THR A 74 12.19 12.62 -23.76
CA THR A 74 12.42 14.03 -23.43
C THR A 74 13.71 14.17 -22.61
N ALA A 75 14.56 15.11 -22.97
CA ALA A 75 15.79 15.40 -22.22
C ALA A 75 15.47 15.67 -20.73
N GLY A 76 16.21 15.01 -19.84
CA GLY A 76 16.04 15.12 -18.38
C GLY A 76 15.09 14.09 -17.76
N VAL A 77 14.48 13.20 -18.56
CA VAL A 77 13.76 12.02 -18.04
C VAL A 77 14.71 10.83 -18.08
N ASP A 78 15.11 10.34 -16.91
CA ASP A 78 15.99 9.19 -16.78
C ASP A 78 15.14 7.91 -16.64
N VAL A 79 15.05 7.14 -17.73
CA VAL A 79 14.40 5.82 -17.73
C VAL A 79 15.52 4.77 -17.68
N PRO A 80 15.48 3.84 -16.72
CA PRO A 80 16.49 2.80 -16.62
C PRO A 80 16.60 1.96 -17.91
N ALA A 81 17.80 1.49 -18.22
CA ALA A 81 18.06 0.71 -19.43
C ALA A 81 17.18 -0.54 -19.52
N PRO A 82 16.87 -1.04 -20.75
CA PRO A 82 16.22 -2.33 -20.93
C PRO A 82 16.93 -3.46 -20.16
N GLY A 83 16.15 -4.32 -19.52
CA GLY A 83 16.64 -5.37 -18.63
C GLY A 83 16.74 -4.97 -17.15
N THR A 84 16.64 -3.69 -16.79
CA THR A 84 16.68 -3.25 -15.39
C THR A 84 15.37 -3.61 -14.68
N GLN A 85 15.47 -4.21 -13.49
CA GLN A 85 14.32 -4.44 -12.61
C GLN A 85 13.88 -3.11 -11.96
N VAL A 86 12.57 -2.87 -11.95
CA VAL A 86 11.96 -1.62 -11.50
C VAL A 86 10.68 -1.86 -10.71
N GLY A 87 10.42 -1.01 -9.73
CA GLY A 87 9.09 -0.80 -9.21
C GLY A 87 8.35 0.27 -10.03
N LEU A 88 7.03 0.17 -10.13
CA LEU A 88 6.21 1.17 -10.78
C LEU A 88 5.22 1.78 -9.77
N ALA A 89 5.44 3.05 -9.40
CA ALA A 89 4.50 3.80 -8.57
C ALA A 89 3.17 3.97 -9.32
N PRO A 90 2.02 3.69 -8.69
CA PRO A 90 0.74 3.79 -9.41
C PRO A 90 0.24 5.22 -9.59
N GLU A 91 0.71 6.19 -8.81
CA GLU A 91 0.20 7.55 -8.76
C GLU A 91 0.76 8.44 -9.88
N ILE A 92 -0.06 8.75 -10.89
CA ILE A 92 0.27 9.72 -11.96
C ILE A 92 -0.31 11.07 -11.57
N ALA A 93 0.49 11.91 -10.91
CA ALA A 93 0.10 13.24 -10.48
C ALA A 93 0.26 14.25 -11.63
N CYS A 94 -0.57 15.31 -11.64
CA CYS A 94 -0.56 16.29 -12.74
C CYS A 94 0.59 17.32 -12.67
N GLY A 95 1.33 17.41 -11.57
CA GLY A 95 2.43 18.34 -11.36
C GLY A 95 2.05 19.82 -11.19
N GLN A 96 0.80 20.23 -11.46
CA GLN A 96 0.41 21.66 -11.63
C GLN A 96 -0.65 22.16 -10.65
N CYS A 97 -1.41 21.28 -9.99
CA CYS A 97 -2.44 21.71 -9.03
C CYS A 97 -1.82 22.14 -7.71
N ASN A 98 -2.59 22.85 -6.87
CA ASN A 98 -2.11 23.35 -5.58
C ASN A 98 -1.49 22.25 -4.70
N ALA A 99 -2.06 21.05 -4.71
CA ALA A 99 -1.49 19.93 -3.98
C ALA A 99 -0.10 19.55 -4.51
N CYS A 100 0.06 19.45 -5.84
CA CYS A 100 1.35 19.10 -6.45
C CYS A 100 2.42 20.15 -6.16
N VAL A 101 2.12 21.44 -6.42
CA VAL A 101 3.11 22.51 -6.22
C VAL A 101 3.47 22.77 -4.76
N SER A 102 2.63 22.30 -3.82
CA SER A 102 2.91 22.32 -2.38
C SER A 102 3.57 21.03 -1.85
N GLY A 103 4.10 20.15 -2.73
CA GLY A 103 4.77 18.91 -2.34
C GLY A 103 3.84 17.80 -1.84
N ARG A 104 2.53 17.89 -2.14
CA ARG A 104 1.50 16.94 -1.75
C ARG A 104 0.88 16.24 -2.97
N SER A 105 1.73 15.79 -3.89
CA SER A 105 1.32 15.13 -5.14
C SER A 105 0.45 13.89 -4.90
N ASN A 106 0.63 13.22 -3.76
CA ASN A 106 -0.20 12.08 -3.31
C ASN A 106 -1.70 12.37 -3.19
N VAL A 107 -2.10 13.62 -3.09
CA VAL A 107 -3.50 14.08 -3.06
C VAL A 107 -3.82 15.01 -4.23
N CYS A 108 -3.22 14.76 -5.38
CA CYS A 108 -3.44 15.51 -6.61
C CYS A 108 -4.92 15.48 -7.01
N ALA A 109 -5.50 16.66 -7.31
CA ALA A 109 -6.90 16.78 -7.73
C ALA A 109 -7.20 16.10 -9.08
N ARG A 110 -6.16 15.88 -9.91
CA ARG A 110 -6.24 15.22 -11.24
C ARG A 110 -5.46 13.92 -11.26
N MET A 111 -5.43 13.20 -10.12
CA MET A 111 -4.73 11.94 -10.00
C MET A 111 -5.30 10.90 -10.96
N ARG A 112 -4.43 10.26 -11.75
CA ARG A 112 -4.72 8.98 -12.41
C ARG A 112 -3.88 7.89 -11.75
N LEU A 113 -4.38 6.67 -11.76
CA LEU A 113 -3.70 5.54 -11.13
C LEU A 113 -3.60 4.39 -12.11
N PHE A 114 -2.42 3.78 -12.19
CA PHE A 114 -2.29 2.46 -12.80
C PHE A 114 -3.20 1.46 -12.07
N GLY A 115 -3.83 0.57 -12.81
CA GLY A 115 -4.77 -0.41 -12.25
C GLY A 115 -6.18 0.11 -11.98
N THR A 116 -6.47 1.41 -12.25
CA THR A 116 -7.82 1.98 -12.12
C THR A 116 -8.18 2.92 -13.26
N GLY A 117 -7.47 4.02 -13.43
CA GLY A 117 -7.66 5.00 -14.52
C GLY A 117 -6.82 4.73 -15.76
N VAL A 118 -5.75 3.96 -15.59
CA VAL A 118 -4.80 3.52 -16.62
C VAL A 118 -4.55 2.03 -16.39
N ASP A 119 -4.25 1.28 -17.45
CA ASP A 119 -3.96 -0.16 -17.36
C ASP A 119 -2.87 -0.44 -16.34
N GLY A 120 -3.08 -1.47 -15.51
CA GLY A 120 -2.23 -1.88 -14.42
C GLY A 120 -1.43 -3.15 -14.69
N GLY A 121 -0.91 -3.74 -13.61
CA GLY A 121 0.06 -4.83 -13.63
C GLY A 121 -0.53 -6.26 -13.69
N LEU A 122 -1.84 -6.45 -13.71
CA LEU A 122 -2.41 -7.80 -13.93
C LEU A 122 -2.39 -8.14 -15.43
N ALA A 123 -1.21 -8.06 -16.05
CA ALA A 123 -0.92 -8.36 -17.45
C ALA A 123 0.54 -8.78 -17.62
N ASP A 124 0.90 -9.33 -18.80
CA ASP A 124 2.30 -9.64 -19.13
C ASP A 124 3.14 -8.36 -19.35
N PHE A 125 2.53 -7.30 -19.90
CA PHE A 125 3.19 -6.03 -20.21
C PHE A 125 2.34 -4.85 -19.80
N ILE A 126 3.00 -3.76 -19.40
CA ILE A 126 2.38 -2.48 -19.07
C ILE A 126 3.08 -1.36 -19.83
N LEU A 127 2.29 -0.48 -20.48
CA LEU A 127 2.77 0.74 -21.10
C LEU A 127 2.81 1.86 -20.06
N VAL A 128 3.96 2.49 -19.95
CA VAL A 128 4.16 3.69 -19.13
C VAL A 128 4.27 4.88 -20.09
N PRO A 129 3.23 5.73 -20.18
CA PRO A 129 3.24 6.88 -21.07
C PRO A 129 4.20 7.95 -20.57
N GLN A 130 4.62 8.85 -21.46
CA GLN A 130 5.61 9.90 -21.20
C GLN A 130 5.40 10.64 -19.87
N GLU A 131 4.17 11.03 -19.58
CA GLU A 131 3.83 11.76 -18.36
C GLU A 131 3.93 10.93 -17.06
N ALA A 132 4.12 9.62 -17.17
CA ALA A 132 4.24 8.70 -16.05
C ALA A 132 5.65 8.07 -15.92
N LEU A 133 6.61 8.45 -16.75
CA LEU A 133 7.97 7.89 -16.73
C LEU A 133 8.66 8.08 -15.37
N ALA A 134 8.38 9.18 -14.68
CA ALA A 134 8.88 9.45 -13.33
C ALA A 134 8.35 8.45 -12.27
N CYS A 135 7.32 7.65 -12.60
CA CYS A 135 6.81 6.59 -11.72
C CYS A 135 7.71 5.33 -11.72
N ILE A 136 8.64 5.22 -12.69
CA ILE A 136 9.57 4.08 -12.80
C ILE A 136 10.73 4.29 -11.83
N THR A 137 10.88 3.39 -10.87
CA THR A 137 11.96 3.46 -9.87
C THR A 137 12.84 2.20 -9.99
N PRO A 138 14.14 2.33 -10.36
CA PRO A 138 15.05 1.20 -10.41
C PRO A 138 15.38 0.69 -9.01
N VAL A 139 15.67 -0.61 -8.90
CA VAL A 139 16.17 -1.20 -7.66
C VAL A 139 17.69 -1.00 -7.54
N ALA A 140 18.18 -0.79 -6.32
CA ALA A 140 19.62 -0.76 -6.05
C ALA A 140 20.28 -2.14 -6.26
N ARG A 141 19.53 -3.22 -5.97
CA ARG A 141 19.90 -4.62 -6.16
C ARG A 141 18.64 -5.40 -6.51
N GLU A 142 18.77 -6.38 -7.42
CA GLU A 142 17.64 -7.26 -7.77
C GLU A 142 17.14 -8.03 -6.53
N ILE A 143 15.83 -8.07 -6.39
CA ILE A 143 15.11 -8.77 -5.32
C ILE A 143 13.96 -9.58 -5.92
N ALA A 144 13.37 -10.46 -5.12
CA ALA A 144 12.19 -11.23 -5.54
C ALA A 144 11.07 -10.30 -6.01
N PRO A 145 10.53 -10.48 -7.23
CA PRO A 145 9.50 -9.57 -7.75
C PRO A 145 8.26 -9.42 -6.85
N PRO A 146 7.73 -10.47 -6.20
CA PRO A 146 6.64 -10.30 -5.26
C PRO A 146 6.98 -9.41 -4.05
N LEU A 147 8.24 -9.40 -3.61
CA LEU A 147 8.71 -8.50 -2.55
C LEU A 147 8.79 -7.05 -3.06
N LEU A 148 9.31 -6.84 -4.27
CA LEU A 148 9.36 -5.50 -4.89
C LEU A 148 7.98 -4.90 -5.09
N ALA A 149 6.98 -5.70 -5.45
CA ALA A 149 5.59 -5.23 -5.60
C ALA A 149 5.02 -4.65 -4.29
N LEU A 150 5.57 -5.02 -3.12
CA LEU A 150 5.18 -4.41 -1.83
C LEU A 150 5.69 -2.97 -1.66
N ALA A 151 6.47 -2.42 -2.60
CA ALA A 151 6.91 -1.03 -2.54
C ALA A 151 5.74 -0.05 -2.51
N GLU A 152 4.62 -0.37 -3.20
CA GLU A 152 3.42 0.47 -3.17
C GLU A 152 2.82 0.55 -1.75
N PRO A 153 2.36 -0.53 -1.12
CA PRO A 153 1.79 -0.44 0.21
C PRO A 153 2.80 0.03 1.28
N LEU A 154 4.09 -0.28 1.11
CA LEU A 154 5.14 0.24 1.98
C LEU A 154 5.26 1.76 1.85
N SER A 155 5.24 2.31 0.63
CA SER A 155 5.33 3.75 0.39
C SER A 155 4.17 4.52 1.02
N CYS A 156 2.96 3.98 0.95
CA CYS A 156 1.78 4.54 1.60
C CYS A 156 1.93 4.58 3.13
N CYS A 157 2.42 3.48 3.73
CA CYS A 157 2.69 3.41 5.16
C CYS A 157 3.84 4.34 5.57
N LEU A 158 4.91 4.41 4.76
CA LEU A 158 6.05 5.30 4.97
C LEU A 158 5.62 6.77 4.95
N ARG A 159 4.75 7.16 3.99
CA ARG A 159 4.14 8.49 3.94
C ARG A 159 3.42 8.84 5.23
N ALA A 160 2.63 7.92 5.79
CA ALA A 160 1.96 8.13 7.06
C ALA A 160 2.95 8.26 8.21
N THR A 161 3.91 7.33 8.30
CA THR A 161 4.92 7.27 9.37
C THR A 161 5.76 8.56 9.43
N ARG A 162 6.19 9.09 8.28
CA ARG A 162 6.96 10.35 8.18
C ARG A 162 6.21 11.59 8.70
N ARG A 163 4.89 11.51 8.83
CA ARG A 163 4.03 12.60 9.33
C ARG A 163 3.62 12.42 10.79
N LEU A 164 4.11 11.39 11.44
CA LEU A 164 3.82 11.06 12.83
C LEU A 164 5.08 11.21 13.67
N PRO A 165 4.98 11.62 14.94
CA PRO A 165 6.13 11.75 15.83
C PRO A 165 6.56 10.35 16.33
N ILE A 166 6.99 9.51 15.40
CA ILE A 166 7.51 8.16 15.69
C ILE A 166 9.04 8.22 15.69
N GLY A 167 9.64 7.79 16.77
CA GLY A 167 11.07 7.74 16.95
C GLY A 167 11.46 6.81 18.09
N PRO A 168 12.74 6.80 18.48
CA PRO A 168 13.21 5.98 19.58
C PRO A 168 12.34 6.13 20.83
N ASP A 169 12.02 4.99 21.45
CA ASP A 169 11.21 4.90 22.68
C ASP A 169 9.74 5.37 22.56
N SER A 170 9.28 5.86 21.40
CA SER A 170 7.85 6.13 21.19
C SER A 170 7.02 4.86 21.37
N ARG A 171 5.87 4.96 22.01
CA ARG A 171 4.91 3.85 22.16
C ARG A 171 3.87 3.95 21.07
N VAL A 172 3.90 3.00 20.11
CA VAL A 172 3.01 2.99 18.94
C VAL A 172 2.03 1.84 19.07
N LEU A 173 0.74 2.17 19.10
CA LEU A 173 -0.34 1.17 19.01
C LEU A 173 -0.81 1.05 17.57
N VAL A 174 -0.76 -0.16 17.02
CA VAL A 174 -1.30 -0.46 15.68
C VAL A 174 -2.60 -1.25 15.80
N LEU A 175 -3.70 -0.68 15.36
CA LEU A 175 -5.02 -1.29 15.32
C LEU A 175 -5.28 -1.97 13.97
N GLY A 176 -5.24 -3.29 13.95
CA GLY A 176 -5.35 -4.13 12.78
C GLY A 176 -4.03 -4.79 12.41
N THR A 177 -4.02 -6.13 12.37
CA THR A 177 -2.87 -6.98 12.00
C THR A 177 -3.03 -7.59 10.62
N GLY A 178 -3.62 -6.85 9.68
CA GLY A 178 -3.57 -7.12 8.25
C GLY A 178 -2.22 -6.68 7.64
N PRO A 179 -1.98 -6.89 6.34
CA PRO A 179 -0.72 -6.52 5.70
C PRO A 179 -0.26 -5.09 6.01
N ILE A 180 -1.18 -4.15 5.92
CA ILE A 180 -0.91 -2.72 6.21
C ILE A 180 -0.49 -2.51 7.67
N GLY A 181 -1.21 -3.09 8.62
CA GLY A 181 -0.83 -2.97 10.04
C GLY A 181 0.52 -3.61 10.33
N LEU A 182 0.85 -4.73 9.68
CA LEU A 182 2.14 -5.39 9.81
C LEU A 182 3.28 -4.51 9.23
N ILE A 183 3.05 -3.83 8.12
CA ILE A 183 4.01 -2.84 7.57
C ILE A 183 4.20 -1.69 8.55
N HIS A 184 3.13 -1.18 9.17
CA HIS A 184 3.25 -0.14 10.20
C HIS A 184 4.02 -0.63 11.44
N CYS A 185 3.84 -1.89 11.88
CA CYS A 185 4.65 -2.46 12.95
C CYS A 185 6.14 -2.46 12.57
N ALA A 186 6.48 -2.94 11.37
CA ALA A 186 7.85 -2.97 10.89
C ALA A 186 8.48 -1.57 10.78
N LEU A 187 7.75 -0.59 10.24
CA LEU A 187 8.24 0.79 10.12
C LEU A 187 8.42 1.46 11.48
N ALA A 188 7.50 1.26 12.42
CA ALA A 188 7.62 1.81 13.76
C ALA A 188 8.80 1.19 14.54
N ALA A 189 8.96 -0.13 14.45
CA ALA A 189 10.10 -0.83 15.03
C ALA A 189 11.43 -0.41 14.38
N PHE A 190 11.47 -0.22 13.06
CA PHE A 190 12.62 0.30 12.32
C PHE A 190 13.02 1.71 12.81
N ALA A 191 12.04 2.53 13.18
CA ALA A 191 12.28 3.86 13.77
C ALA A 191 12.70 3.81 15.26
N GLY A 192 12.84 2.62 15.85
CA GLY A 192 13.22 2.42 17.26
C GLY A 192 12.06 2.54 18.25
N ALA A 193 10.81 2.57 17.77
CA ALA A 193 9.64 2.66 18.63
C ALA A 193 9.31 1.31 19.28
N ARG A 194 8.67 1.36 20.46
CA ARG A 194 8.03 0.22 21.09
C ARG A 194 6.63 0.04 20.47
N VAL A 195 6.32 -1.17 20.02
CA VAL A 195 5.10 -1.42 19.24
C VAL A 195 4.18 -2.40 19.96
N MET A 196 2.92 -1.99 20.17
CA MET A 196 1.82 -2.91 20.49
C MET A 196 0.93 -3.08 19.27
N ALA A 197 0.62 -4.32 18.90
CA ALA A 197 -0.32 -4.63 17.82
C ALA A 197 -1.60 -5.27 18.35
N CYS A 198 -2.74 -4.72 17.95
CA CYS A 198 -4.06 -5.26 18.28
C CYS A 198 -4.72 -5.87 17.03
N GLY A 199 -5.12 -7.14 17.09
CA GLY A 199 -5.73 -7.80 15.97
C GLY A 199 -6.25 -9.21 16.27
N ARG A 200 -6.56 -9.94 15.18
CA ARG A 200 -7.08 -11.32 15.31
C ARG A 200 -5.98 -12.29 15.76
N ALA A 201 -6.33 -13.29 16.57
CA ALA A 201 -5.39 -14.26 17.14
C ALA A 201 -4.43 -14.87 16.10
N ALA A 202 -4.94 -15.30 14.94
CA ALA A 202 -4.14 -15.90 13.87
C ALA A 202 -3.12 -14.95 13.22
N ARG A 203 -3.14 -13.65 13.55
CA ARG A 203 -2.28 -12.60 12.97
C ARG A 203 -1.33 -11.97 14.01
N LEU A 204 -1.33 -12.47 15.26
CA LEU A 204 -0.49 -11.91 16.32
C LEU A 204 0.97 -12.34 16.17
N GLU A 205 1.22 -13.59 15.77
CA GLU A 205 2.59 -14.04 15.53
C GLU A 205 3.27 -13.31 14.36
N PRO A 206 2.63 -13.16 13.18
CA PRO A 206 3.14 -12.26 12.16
C PRO A 206 3.42 -10.84 12.66
N ALA A 207 2.60 -10.29 13.58
CA ALA A 207 2.86 -8.96 14.13
C ALA A 207 4.13 -8.91 14.99
N ARG A 208 4.41 -9.95 15.79
CA ARG A 208 5.67 -10.07 16.54
C ARG A 208 6.88 -10.15 15.62
N THR A 209 6.79 -10.97 14.60
CA THR A 209 7.86 -11.09 13.58
C THR A 209 8.12 -9.75 12.88
N MET A 210 7.07 -8.91 12.71
CA MET A 210 7.17 -7.57 12.16
C MET A 210 7.50 -6.50 13.21
N GLY A 211 8.02 -6.87 14.38
CA GLY A 211 8.57 -5.95 15.36
C GLY A 211 7.60 -5.51 16.47
N ALA A 212 6.40 -6.08 16.58
CA ALA A 212 5.55 -5.81 17.72
C ALA A 212 6.08 -6.53 18.97
N GLU A 213 6.50 -5.79 20.00
CA GLU A 213 6.93 -6.36 21.28
C GLU A 213 5.76 -6.91 22.09
N THR A 214 4.58 -6.34 21.91
CA THR A 214 3.35 -6.75 22.61
C THR A 214 2.20 -6.91 21.61
N THR A 215 1.36 -7.92 21.83
CA THR A 215 0.20 -8.18 20.97
C THR A 215 -1.03 -8.51 21.80
N THR A 216 -2.22 -8.10 21.31
CA THR A 216 -3.49 -8.36 22.01
C THR A 216 -4.64 -8.61 21.03
N THR A 217 -5.64 -9.38 21.47
CA THR A 217 -6.93 -9.50 20.79
C THR A 217 -8.03 -8.69 21.49
N SER A 218 -7.71 -7.98 22.57
CA SER A 218 -8.65 -7.21 23.37
C SER A 218 -9.33 -6.11 22.55
N GLN A 219 -10.55 -5.78 22.91
CA GLN A 219 -11.37 -4.76 22.26
C GLN A 219 -11.99 -3.83 23.31
N GLY A 220 -12.47 -2.67 22.89
CA GLY A 220 -13.13 -1.72 23.79
C GLY A 220 -12.28 -1.37 25.02
N ASP A 221 -12.91 -1.36 26.19
CA ASP A 221 -12.28 -1.03 27.47
C ASP A 221 -11.13 -2.00 27.83
N GLY A 222 -11.21 -3.24 27.41
CA GLY A 222 -10.12 -4.20 27.59
C GLY A 222 -8.86 -3.84 26.81
N LEU A 223 -9.00 -3.26 25.62
CA LEU A 223 -7.86 -2.74 24.88
C LEU A 223 -7.26 -1.50 25.56
N VAL A 224 -8.10 -0.58 26.03
CA VAL A 224 -7.64 0.60 26.78
C VAL A 224 -6.86 0.16 28.02
N ALA A 225 -7.38 -0.81 28.78
CA ALA A 225 -6.68 -1.35 29.95
C ALA A 225 -5.30 -1.95 29.61
N ASN A 226 -5.22 -2.74 28.53
CA ASN A 226 -3.96 -3.33 28.08
C ASN A 226 -2.94 -2.25 27.66
N VAL A 227 -3.39 -1.18 26.99
CA VAL A 227 -2.54 -0.06 26.62
C VAL A 227 -2.05 0.70 27.86
N GLN A 228 -2.92 0.93 28.84
CA GLN A 228 -2.53 1.57 30.10
C GLN A 228 -1.48 0.74 30.85
N GLU A 229 -1.68 -0.58 30.96
CA GLU A 229 -0.71 -1.49 31.58
C GLU A 229 0.65 -1.44 30.85
N TRP A 230 0.63 -1.60 29.50
CA TRP A 230 1.84 -1.58 28.68
C TRP A 230 2.60 -0.26 28.75
N THR A 231 1.89 0.85 28.90
CA THR A 231 2.50 2.19 28.92
C THR A 231 2.74 2.74 30.32
N GLY A 232 2.45 1.98 31.38
CA GLY A 232 2.56 2.44 32.77
C GLY A 232 1.56 3.55 33.12
N GLY A 233 0.36 3.52 32.58
CA GLY A 233 -0.70 4.49 32.84
C GLY A 233 -0.67 5.74 31.95
N VAL A 234 0.30 5.87 31.04
CA VAL A 234 0.50 7.09 30.23
C VAL A 234 -0.38 7.11 28.97
N GLY A 235 -0.56 5.97 28.30
CA GLY A 235 -1.17 5.85 27.00
C GLY A 235 -0.13 5.85 25.85
N ALA A 236 -0.58 5.56 24.62
CA ALA A 236 0.26 5.49 23.43
C ALA A 236 0.61 6.88 22.90
N ASP A 237 1.85 7.08 22.46
CA ASP A 237 2.30 8.30 21.77
C ASP A 237 1.59 8.46 20.43
N VAL A 238 1.47 7.34 19.70
CA VAL A 238 0.80 7.27 18.38
C VAL A 238 -0.11 6.05 18.34
N VAL A 239 -1.32 6.25 17.85
CA VAL A 239 -2.28 5.17 17.54
C VAL A 239 -2.55 5.18 16.05
N ILE A 240 -2.30 4.06 15.36
CA ILE A 240 -2.53 3.91 13.91
C ILE A 240 -3.74 2.99 13.68
N ILE A 241 -4.79 3.52 13.04
CA ILE A 241 -5.98 2.75 12.66
C ILE A 241 -5.73 2.17 11.27
N ALA A 242 -5.28 0.90 11.20
CA ALA A 242 -4.94 0.19 9.98
C ALA A 242 -6.08 -0.72 9.46
N VAL A 243 -7.29 -0.56 9.99
CA VAL A 243 -8.50 -1.28 9.55
C VAL A 243 -9.70 -0.33 9.54
N GLY A 244 -10.51 -0.39 8.49
CA GLY A 244 -11.65 0.52 8.27
C GLY A 244 -12.89 0.17 9.11
N ASP A 245 -12.75 0.14 10.44
CA ASP A 245 -13.83 -0.09 11.38
C ASP A 245 -14.10 1.20 12.20
N PRO A 246 -15.26 1.87 11.97
CA PRO A 246 -15.60 3.08 12.70
C PRO A 246 -15.69 2.91 14.22
N GLY A 247 -15.97 1.72 14.69
CA GLY A 247 -16.04 1.41 16.13
C GLY A 247 -14.69 1.51 16.84
N LEU A 248 -13.58 1.45 16.09
CA LEU A 248 -12.24 1.61 16.67
C LEU A 248 -11.84 3.06 16.94
N VAL A 249 -12.53 4.04 16.33
CA VAL A 249 -12.15 5.45 16.46
C VAL A 249 -12.25 5.95 17.90
N PRO A 250 -13.37 5.75 18.64
CA PRO A 250 -13.47 6.17 20.04
C PRO A 250 -12.40 5.51 20.92
N VAL A 251 -12.16 4.22 20.70
CA VAL A 251 -11.17 3.43 21.46
C VAL A 251 -9.75 3.91 21.17
N ALA A 252 -9.42 4.19 19.89
CA ALA A 252 -8.12 4.74 19.51
C ALA A 252 -7.83 6.07 20.20
N ILE A 253 -8.82 6.96 20.31
CA ILE A 253 -8.73 8.25 21.01
C ILE A 253 -8.46 8.04 22.51
N GLN A 254 -9.13 7.06 23.13
CA GLN A 254 -8.92 6.75 24.54
C GLN A 254 -7.53 6.15 24.81
N CYS A 255 -6.99 5.35 23.88
CA CYS A 255 -5.66 4.74 24.00
C CYS A 255 -4.51 5.74 23.84
N ALA A 256 -4.72 6.88 23.18
CA ALA A 256 -3.68 7.87 22.99
C ALA A 256 -3.34 8.58 24.33
N ARG A 257 -2.07 8.92 24.57
CA ARG A 257 -1.68 9.75 25.73
C ARG A 257 -2.11 11.22 25.56
N ILE A 258 -1.99 12.03 26.61
CA ILE A 258 -2.09 13.50 26.48
C ILE A 258 -1.00 13.99 25.51
N GLY A 259 -1.37 14.86 24.55
CA GLY A 259 -0.50 15.31 23.45
C GLY A 259 -0.21 14.21 22.41
N GLY A 260 -0.96 13.10 22.42
CA GLY A 260 -0.76 11.98 21.49
C GLY A 260 -1.38 12.20 20.12
N HIS A 261 -1.07 11.27 19.20
CA HIS A 261 -1.53 11.31 17.83
C HIS A 261 -2.40 10.09 17.49
N VAL A 262 -3.51 10.30 16.76
CA VAL A 262 -4.33 9.23 16.19
C VAL A 262 -4.34 9.38 14.67
N SER A 263 -3.83 8.37 13.97
CA SER A 263 -3.70 8.34 12.52
C SER A 263 -4.77 7.45 11.89
N PHE A 264 -5.61 8.04 11.04
CA PHE A 264 -6.59 7.34 10.21
C PHE A 264 -5.91 6.93 8.92
N PHE A 265 -5.41 5.69 8.87
CA PHE A 265 -4.72 5.17 7.69
C PHE A 265 -5.67 4.39 6.78
N ALA A 266 -6.44 3.48 7.32
CA ALA A 266 -7.37 2.69 6.51
C ALA A 266 -8.53 3.55 5.99
N GLY A 267 -8.97 3.29 4.76
CA GLY A 267 -10.23 3.81 4.25
C GLY A 267 -11.42 3.12 4.93
N PHE A 268 -12.41 3.90 5.32
CA PHE A 268 -13.66 3.42 5.91
C PHE A 268 -14.73 3.14 4.84
N PRO A 269 -15.76 2.32 5.13
CA PRO A 269 -16.89 2.14 4.22
C PRO A 269 -17.54 3.48 3.85
N ALA A 270 -18.08 3.58 2.63
CA ALA A 270 -18.77 4.79 2.19
C ALA A 270 -19.95 5.10 3.12
N GLY A 271 -20.08 6.36 3.54
CA GLY A 271 -21.10 6.83 4.47
C GLY A 271 -20.88 6.42 5.94
N ALA A 272 -19.77 5.72 6.25
CA ALA A 272 -19.46 5.42 7.65
C ALA A 272 -19.16 6.70 8.44
N THR A 273 -19.68 6.76 9.66
CA THR A 273 -19.42 7.82 10.63
C THR A 273 -18.87 7.22 11.91
N ALA A 274 -18.04 7.97 12.62
CA ALA A 274 -17.55 7.60 13.94
C ALA A 274 -17.85 8.72 14.93
N GLN A 275 -18.22 8.35 16.16
CA GLN A 275 -18.39 9.32 17.24
C GLN A 275 -17.02 9.70 17.80
N VAL A 276 -16.79 11.00 17.93
CA VAL A 276 -15.61 11.57 18.57
C VAL A 276 -16.08 12.51 19.66
N ASP A 277 -15.66 12.29 20.90
CA ASP A 277 -15.85 13.27 21.96
C ASP A 277 -14.86 14.43 21.75
N PRO A 278 -15.33 15.63 21.36
CA PRO A 278 -14.46 16.77 21.10
C PRO A 278 -13.72 17.24 22.36
N ASN A 279 -14.26 17.00 23.57
CA ASN A 279 -13.60 17.35 24.81
C ASN A 279 -12.34 16.48 25.06
N LEU A 280 -12.39 15.19 24.69
CA LEU A 280 -11.19 14.35 24.76
C LEU A 280 -10.09 14.89 23.84
N VAL A 281 -10.45 15.34 22.62
CA VAL A 281 -9.48 15.93 21.70
C VAL A 281 -8.95 17.25 22.24
N HIS A 282 -9.82 18.14 22.73
CA HIS A 282 -9.46 19.47 23.22
C HIS A 282 -8.62 19.41 24.50
N TYR A 283 -9.13 18.78 25.55
CA TYR A 283 -8.47 18.82 26.87
C TYR A 283 -7.24 17.90 26.97
N ARG A 284 -7.09 16.95 26.04
CA ARG A 284 -5.90 16.09 25.97
C ARG A 284 -4.94 16.53 24.87
N GLU A 285 -5.20 17.65 24.18
CA GLU A 285 -4.36 18.19 23.08
C GLU A 285 -4.02 17.14 22.01
N LEU A 286 -5.00 16.30 21.62
CA LEU A 286 -4.77 15.23 20.67
C LEU A 286 -4.70 15.77 19.23
N THR A 287 -3.79 15.19 18.43
CA THR A 287 -3.75 15.39 16.99
C THR A 287 -4.45 14.22 16.29
N LEU A 288 -5.52 14.51 15.53
CA LEU A 288 -6.17 13.55 14.65
C LEU A 288 -5.73 13.83 13.22
N SER A 289 -5.19 12.83 12.52
CA SER A 289 -4.65 13.01 11.16
C SER A 289 -5.02 11.87 10.23
N GLY A 290 -5.03 12.14 8.91
CA GLY A 290 -5.23 11.14 7.87
C GLY A 290 -4.04 11.08 6.92
N SER A 291 -3.85 9.91 6.28
CA SER A 291 -2.89 9.73 5.19
C SER A 291 -3.54 8.95 4.06
N ALA A 292 -3.20 9.31 2.82
CA ALA A 292 -3.69 8.65 1.62
C ALA A 292 -2.60 8.66 0.55
N ASN A 293 -2.45 7.55 -0.18
CA ASN A 293 -1.49 7.37 -1.25
C ASN A 293 -0.03 7.71 -0.82
N ALA A 294 0.88 7.76 -1.77
CA ALA A 294 2.28 8.12 -1.56
C ALA A 294 2.74 9.19 -2.57
N THR A 295 3.83 9.88 -2.29
CA THR A 295 4.57 10.65 -3.29
C THR A 295 5.60 9.76 -3.99
N LEU A 296 6.15 10.21 -5.12
CA LEU A 296 7.22 9.49 -5.79
C LEU A 296 8.46 9.33 -4.88
N ASP A 297 8.76 10.32 -4.03
CA ASP A 297 9.86 10.24 -3.07
C ASP A 297 9.61 9.18 -1.98
N ASP A 298 8.35 9.05 -1.52
CA ASP A 298 7.98 7.98 -0.58
C ASP A 298 8.12 6.62 -1.25
N TYR A 299 7.72 6.51 -2.54
CA TYR A 299 7.83 5.29 -3.33
C TYR A 299 9.29 4.89 -3.58
N ALA A 300 10.12 5.84 -4.03
CA ALA A 300 11.54 5.61 -4.25
C ALA A 300 12.24 5.14 -2.95
N SER A 301 11.89 5.77 -1.82
CA SER A 301 12.40 5.34 -0.51
C SER A 301 11.94 3.92 -0.15
N ALA A 302 10.70 3.54 -0.46
CA ALA A 302 10.21 2.19 -0.22
C ALA A 302 10.93 1.15 -1.08
N VAL A 303 11.18 1.44 -2.36
CA VAL A 303 11.99 0.58 -3.25
C VAL A 303 13.41 0.43 -2.70
N ASP A 304 14.04 1.52 -2.25
CA ASP A 304 15.38 1.48 -1.66
C ASP A 304 15.41 0.62 -0.40
N MET A 305 14.47 0.82 0.53
CA MET A 305 14.40 0.03 1.78
C MET A 305 14.26 -1.47 1.53
N LEU A 306 13.47 -1.87 0.52
CA LEU A 306 13.30 -3.27 0.14
C LEU A 306 14.56 -3.82 -0.55
N SER A 307 15.11 -3.08 -1.53
CA SER A 307 16.24 -3.55 -2.34
C SER A 307 17.56 -3.56 -1.58
N THR A 308 17.75 -2.71 -0.57
CA THR A 308 18.89 -2.74 0.34
C THR A 308 18.75 -3.75 1.48
N GLY A 309 17.52 -4.22 1.74
CA GLY A 309 17.21 -5.09 2.87
C GLY A 309 17.12 -4.34 4.21
N SER A 310 16.97 -3.01 4.18
CA SER A 310 16.80 -2.20 5.39
C SER A 310 15.50 -2.53 6.14
N ILE A 311 14.50 -3.03 5.40
CA ILE A 311 13.27 -3.60 5.94
C ILE A 311 12.98 -4.93 5.23
N ASP A 312 12.63 -5.96 6.01
CA ASP A 312 12.25 -7.27 5.45
C ASP A 312 10.73 -7.46 5.57
N LEU A 313 10.06 -7.49 4.43
CA LEU A 313 8.63 -7.77 4.29
C LEU A 313 8.35 -9.11 3.59
N SER A 314 9.37 -9.97 3.40
CA SER A 314 9.25 -11.21 2.63
C SER A 314 8.14 -12.13 3.14
N GLN A 315 7.93 -12.19 4.47
CA GLN A 315 6.88 -12.99 5.09
C GLN A 315 5.45 -12.50 4.83
N LEU A 316 5.30 -11.29 4.29
CA LEU A 316 3.97 -10.79 3.92
C LEU A 316 3.42 -11.47 2.68
N VAL A 317 4.26 -11.87 1.73
CA VAL A 317 3.82 -12.59 0.52
C VAL A 317 3.63 -14.06 0.89
N THR A 318 2.38 -14.45 1.08
CA THR A 318 2.04 -15.80 1.58
C THR A 318 1.56 -16.76 0.49
N HIS A 319 1.14 -16.24 -0.66
CA HIS A 319 0.64 -17.05 -1.79
C HIS A 319 1.04 -16.39 -3.10
N GLU A 320 1.37 -17.23 -4.08
CA GLU A 320 1.63 -16.82 -5.45
C GLU A 320 0.73 -17.60 -6.40
N PHE A 321 0.16 -16.90 -7.38
CA PHE A 321 -0.70 -17.45 -8.42
C PHE A 321 -0.18 -17.05 -9.80
N ALA A 322 -0.42 -17.88 -10.81
CA ALA A 322 -0.27 -17.48 -12.19
C ALA A 322 -1.36 -16.47 -12.58
N LEU A 323 -1.08 -15.62 -13.56
CA LEU A 323 -2.08 -14.66 -14.08
C LEU A 323 -3.32 -15.38 -14.65
N SER A 324 -3.15 -16.55 -15.22
CA SER A 324 -4.27 -17.42 -15.65
C SER A 324 -5.21 -17.80 -14.50
N ASP A 325 -4.73 -17.81 -13.26
CA ASP A 325 -5.47 -18.16 -12.05
C ASP A 325 -5.90 -16.93 -11.22
N VAL A 326 -5.96 -15.74 -11.83
CA VAL A 326 -6.28 -14.48 -11.14
C VAL A 326 -7.60 -14.52 -10.37
N SER A 327 -8.57 -15.31 -10.80
CA SER A 327 -9.83 -15.49 -10.08
C SER A 327 -9.62 -16.19 -8.74
N SER A 328 -8.79 -17.23 -8.69
CA SER A 328 -8.41 -17.92 -7.45
C SER A 328 -7.60 -17.00 -6.52
N ALA A 329 -6.72 -16.16 -7.10
CA ALA A 329 -5.98 -15.15 -6.34
C ALA A 329 -6.92 -14.12 -5.67
N LEU A 330 -7.94 -13.62 -6.38
CA LEU A 330 -8.95 -12.73 -5.82
C LEU A 330 -9.81 -13.40 -4.75
N ASP A 331 -10.13 -14.68 -4.92
CA ASP A 331 -10.82 -15.47 -3.90
C ASP A 331 -9.98 -15.63 -2.63
N ALA A 332 -8.67 -15.82 -2.75
CA ALA A 332 -7.75 -15.84 -1.61
C ALA A 332 -7.73 -14.51 -0.86
N VAL A 333 -7.80 -13.36 -1.58
CA VAL A 333 -7.96 -12.04 -0.95
C VAL A 333 -9.31 -11.93 -0.24
N ARG A 334 -10.40 -12.33 -0.90
CA ARG A 334 -11.78 -12.26 -0.38
C ARG A 334 -11.95 -13.09 0.89
N THR A 335 -11.40 -14.29 0.91
CA THR A 335 -11.46 -15.21 2.07
C THR A 335 -10.42 -14.88 3.14
N ARG A 336 -9.50 -13.94 2.85
CA ARG A 336 -8.37 -13.61 3.73
C ARG A 336 -7.50 -14.83 4.05
N ALA A 337 -7.31 -15.72 3.06
CA ALA A 337 -6.54 -16.95 3.20
C ALA A 337 -5.06 -16.68 3.54
N GLY A 338 -4.52 -15.56 3.00
CA GLY A 338 -3.15 -15.13 3.24
C GLY A 338 -3.03 -13.71 3.77
N LEU A 339 -1.81 -13.17 3.76
CA LEU A 339 -1.50 -11.77 4.02
C LEU A 339 -1.50 -10.97 2.72
N LYS A 340 -0.47 -11.15 1.89
CA LYS A 340 -0.38 -10.60 0.54
C LYS A 340 -0.39 -11.75 -0.46
N ILE A 341 -1.15 -11.56 -1.51
CA ILE A 341 -1.32 -12.52 -2.60
C ILE A 341 -0.62 -11.92 -3.82
N ALA A 342 0.38 -12.58 -4.35
CA ALA A 342 1.07 -12.19 -5.56
C ALA A 342 0.46 -12.90 -6.78
N VAL A 343 0.39 -12.19 -7.90
CA VAL A 343 0.05 -12.73 -9.22
C VAL A 343 1.22 -12.47 -10.15
N ARG A 344 1.66 -13.49 -10.88
CA ARG A 344 2.79 -13.42 -11.81
C ARG A 344 2.36 -13.86 -13.21
N PRO A 345 2.99 -13.31 -14.26
CA PRO A 345 2.81 -13.84 -15.61
C PRO A 345 3.02 -15.35 -15.67
N ASP A 346 2.30 -16.03 -16.56
CA ASP A 346 2.34 -17.48 -16.65
C ASP A 346 3.77 -17.98 -16.94
N GLY A 347 4.16 -19.08 -16.25
CA GLY A 347 5.51 -19.62 -16.32
C GLY A 347 6.56 -18.92 -15.47
N MET A 348 6.19 -17.90 -14.72
CA MET A 348 7.07 -17.15 -13.79
C MET A 348 6.85 -17.53 -12.32
N VAL A 349 5.79 -18.28 -12.00
CA VAL A 349 5.49 -18.73 -10.63
C VAL A 349 6.55 -19.70 -10.15
N GLY A 350 7.11 -19.47 -8.96
CA GLY A 350 8.12 -20.35 -8.35
C GLY A 350 9.53 -20.29 -8.95
N ARG A 351 9.86 -19.23 -9.73
CA ARG A 351 11.22 -18.99 -10.27
C ARG A 351 11.95 -17.91 -9.52
#